data_e58f074b9b6f97cf5e0ac09959c4adfa
#
_entry.id   e58f074b9b6f97cf5e0ac09959c4adfa
#
_cell.length_a   1.000
_cell.length_b   1.000
_cell.length_c   1.000
_cell.angle_alpha   90.00
_cell.angle_beta   90.00
_cell.angle_gamma   90.00
#
_symmetry.space_group_name_H-M   'P 1'
#
loop_
_entity.id
_entity.type
_entity.pdbx_description
1 polymer ?
#
loop_
_entity_poly.entity_id
_entity_poly.type
_entity_poly.pdbx_seq_one_letter_code
_entity_poly.pdbx_strand_id
1 'polypeptide(L)'
;MIILQANKIERSFAGEVLFDNINLQVDERDRIALVGKNGAGKSTLLKILVGEEEPTSGEINKKKDISLSYLAQDSRFESENTIYDEMLHVFDDLRRTEKQLRQMELEMGEKSGEDLNKLMSDYDRLSENFRQAGGFTYEADIRAILNGFKFDESMWQMKIAELSGGQNTRLALAKMLLEKPNLLVLDEPTNHLDIETIAWLENYLVNYSGALIIVSHDRYFLDKVATITLDLTK
;
A
#
# COMPACT_ATOMS: atom_id res chain seq x y z
N MET A 1 4.17 3.79 18.08
CA MET A 1 2.79 3.53 18.59
C MET A 1 2.26 2.27 17.94
N ILE A 2 1.68 1.34 18.74
CA ILE A 2 1.20 0.03 18.25
C ILE A 2 0.03 0.25 17.27
N ILE A 3 0.13 -0.34 16.09
CA ILE A 3 -0.92 -0.30 15.05
C ILE A 3 -1.61 -1.64 14.84
N LEU A 4 -0.92 -2.76 15.16
CA LEU A 4 -1.46 -4.10 15.10
C LEU A 4 -0.86 -4.95 16.21
N GLN A 5 -1.68 -5.77 16.87
CA GLN A 5 -1.24 -6.72 17.86
C GLN A 5 -1.95 -8.05 17.64
N ALA A 6 -1.18 -9.12 17.54
CA ALA A 6 -1.64 -10.50 17.48
C ALA A 6 -1.26 -11.22 18.77
N ASN A 7 -2.21 -11.85 19.42
CA ASN A 7 -2.04 -12.52 20.71
C ASN A 7 -2.42 -13.99 20.59
N LYS A 8 -1.47 -14.87 20.88
CA LYS A 8 -1.63 -16.33 20.93
C LYS A 8 -2.33 -16.91 19.69
N ILE A 9 -1.95 -16.42 18.50
CA ILE A 9 -2.53 -16.88 17.25
C ILE A 9 -2.13 -18.32 17.00
N GLU A 10 -3.12 -19.16 16.75
CA GLU A 10 -2.98 -20.53 16.33
C GLU A 10 -3.68 -20.75 14.99
N ARG A 11 -3.10 -21.58 14.14
CA ARG A 11 -3.74 -22.09 12.95
C ARG A 11 -3.51 -23.57 12.82
N SER A 12 -4.59 -24.33 12.63
CA SER A 12 -4.58 -25.76 12.39
C SER A 12 -5.48 -26.12 11.19
N PHE A 13 -5.10 -27.17 10.47
CA PHE A 13 -5.86 -27.74 9.35
C PHE A 13 -6.06 -29.22 9.59
N ALA A 14 -7.30 -29.68 9.53
CA ALA A 14 -7.66 -31.10 9.67
C ALA A 14 -7.03 -31.78 10.91
N GLY A 15 -6.84 -31.03 12.00
CA GLY A 15 -6.25 -31.53 13.23
C GLY A 15 -4.72 -31.45 13.32
N GLU A 16 -4.05 -31.01 12.25
CA GLU A 16 -2.61 -30.74 12.27
C GLU A 16 -2.36 -29.25 12.54
N VAL A 17 -1.53 -28.96 13.55
CA VAL A 17 -1.14 -27.59 13.90
C VAL A 17 -0.10 -27.10 12.90
N LEU A 18 -0.42 -26.02 12.21
CA LEU A 18 0.50 -25.35 11.30
C LEU A 18 1.46 -24.45 12.10
N PHE A 19 0.93 -23.63 12.99
CA PHE A 19 1.66 -22.84 14.00
C PHE A 19 0.75 -22.56 15.19
N ASP A 20 1.34 -22.32 16.34
CA ASP A 20 0.63 -21.99 17.58
C ASP A 20 1.35 -20.90 18.37
N ASN A 21 0.63 -20.30 19.31
CA ASN A 21 1.13 -19.31 20.27
C ASN A 21 1.92 -18.16 19.65
N ILE A 22 1.57 -17.74 18.43
CA ILE A 22 2.22 -16.61 17.77
C ILE A 22 1.77 -15.32 18.46
N ASN A 23 2.75 -14.56 18.94
CA ASN A 23 2.57 -13.24 19.51
C ASN A 23 3.38 -12.25 18.69
N LEU A 24 2.71 -11.22 18.15
CA LEU A 24 3.33 -10.22 17.30
C LEU A 24 2.74 -8.85 17.62
N GLN A 25 3.62 -7.88 17.75
CA GLN A 25 3.25 -6.47 17.83
C GLN A 25 3.92 -5.72 16.68
N VAL A 26 3.16 -4.84 16.05
CA VAL A 26 3.65 -3.98 14.96
C VAL A 26 3.44 -2.53 15.37
N ASP A 27 4.53 -1.77 15.40
CA ASP A 27 4.52 -0.33 15.62
C ASP A 27 4.51 0.45 14.29
N GLU A 28 4.09 1.72 14.35
CA GLU A 28 4.20 2.65 13.21
C GLU A 28 5.66 2.69 12.73
N ARG A 29 6.01 2.41 11.53
CA ARG A 29 7.34 2.38 10.94
C ARG A 29 8.17 1.12 11.21
N ASP A 30 7.64 0.10 11.85
CA ASP A 30 8.34 -1.18 11.92
C ASP A 30 8.56 -1.74 10.50
N ARG A 31 9.71 -2.40 10.33
CA ARG A 31 10.12 -3.06 9.08
C ARG A 31 10.45 -4.49 9.40
N ILE A 32 9.46 -5.37 9.24
CA ILE A 32 9.50 -6.74 9.70
C ILE A 32 9.68 -7.67 8.51
N ALA A 33 10.74 -8.47 8.51
CA ALA A 33 10.90 -9.63 7.67
C ALA A 33 10.33 -10.86 8.38
N LEU A 34 9.35 -11.52 7.79
CA LEU A 34 8.86 -12.80 8.26
C LEU A 34 9.55 -13.91 7.47
N VAL A 35 10.39 -14.67 8.15
CA VAL A 35 11.15 -15.78 7.56
C VAL A 35 10.68 -17.11 8.12
N GLY A 36 11.09 -18.21 7.50
CA GLY A 36 10.74 -19.57 7.93
C GLY A 36 10.79 -20.54 6.75
N LYS A 37 10.75 -21.83 7.03
CA LYS A 37 10.76 -22.88 6.01
C LYS A 37 9.54 -22.79 5.07
N ASN A 38 9.68 -23.37 3.86
CA ASN A 38 8.52 -23.51 2.99
C ASN A 38 7.47 -24.39 3.68
N GLY A 39 6.20 -23.97 3.60
CA GLY A 39 5.10 -24.65 4.28
C GLY A 39 4.98 -24.34 5.78
N ALA A 40 5.80 -23.46 6.38
CA ALA A 40 5.65 -23.05 7.78
C ALA A 40 4.40 -22.21 8.06
N GLY A 41 3.68 -21.76 7.00
CA GLY A 41 2.46 -20.99 7.16
C GLY A 41 2.65 -19.45 7.11
N LYS A 42 3.76 -18.96 6.52
CA LYS A 42 4.04 -17.53 6.41
C LYS A 42 2.89 -16.77 5.73
N SER A 43 2.48 -17.18 4.53
CA SER A 43 1.36 -16.55 3.80
C SER A 43 0.04 -16.67 4.56
N THR A 44 -0.21 -17.81 5.24
CA THR A 44 -1.38 -18.00 6.09
C THR A 44 -1.37 -17.03 7.26
N LEU A 45 -0.22 -16.84 7.92
CA LEU A 45 -0.10 -15.86 9.00
C LEU A 45 -0.34 -14.44 8.48
N LEU A 46 0.22 -14.07 7.31
CA LEU A 46 -0.05 -12.78 6.70
C LEU A 46 -1.56 -12.56 6.45
N LYS A 47 -2.25 -13.53 5.87
CA LYS A 47 -3.71 -13.47 5.62
C LYS A 47 -4.50 -13.30 6.93
N ILE A 48 -4.09 -13.99 7.99
CA ILE A 48 -4.72 -13.83 9.31
C ILE A 48 -4.48 -12.41 9.85
N LEU A 49 -3.24 -11.90 9.77
CA LEU A 49 -2.92 -10.54 10.24
C LEU A 49 -3.72 -9.46 9.50
N VAL A 50 -3.95 -9.63 8.21
CA VAL A 50 -4.74 -8.67 7.41
C VAL A 50 -6.25 -8.86 7.59
N GLY A 51 -6.69 -10.04 8.03
CA GLY A 51 -8.10 -10.38 8.28
C GLY A 51 -8.78 -11.03 7.08
N GLU A 52 -8.03 -11.58 6.14
CA GLU A 52 -8.57 -12.41 5.04
C GLU A 52 -8.85 -13.85 5.47
N GLU A 53 -8.16 -14.33 6.50
CA GLU A 53 -8.43 -15.62 7.14
C GLU A 53 -8.58 -15.45 8.64
N GLU A 54 -9.43 -16.28 9.26
CA GLU A 54 -9.56 -16.31 10.71
C GLU A 54 -8.58 -17.31 11.34
N PRO A 55 -7.98 -17.00 12.50
CA PRO A 55 -7.17 -17.96 13.24
C PRO A 55 -8.07 -19.06 13.82
N THR A 56 -7.48 -20.22 14.12
CA THR A 56 -8.17 -21.29 14.88
C THR A 56 -8.41 -20.87 16.32
N SER A 57 -7.45 -20.15 16.92
CA SER A 57 -7.57 -19.49 18.23
C SER A 57 -6.66 -18.27 18.31
N GLY A 58 -6.85 -17.46 19.34
CA GLY A 58 -6.15 -16.18 19.52
C GLY A 58 -6.95 -14.99 18.99
N GLU A 59 -6.38 -13.81 19.09
CA GLU A 59 -7.05 -12.57 18.70
C GLU A 59 -6.09 -11.59 18.03
N ILE A 60 -6.65 -10.78 17.11
CA ILE A 60 -5.92 -9.69 16.48
C ILE A 60 -6.61 -8.38 16.79
N ASN A 61 -5.85 -7.45 17.32
CA ASN A 61 -6.28 -6.11 17.63
C ASN A 61 -5.59 -5.12 16.67
N LYS A 62 -6.39 -4.32 15.97
CA LYS A 62 -5.91 -3.27 15.07
C LYS A 62 -6.30 -1.91 15.61
N LYS A 63 -5.39 -0.94 15.48
CA LYS A 63 -5.71 0.46 15.77
C LYS A 63 -6.88 0.89 14.90
N LYS A 64 -7.81 1.65 15.47
CA LYS A 64 -8.93 2.22 14.71
C LYS A 64 -8.42 3.10 13.55
N ASP A 65 -9.10 3.01 12.43
CA ASP A 65 -8.86 3.84 11.22
C ASP A 65 -7.47 3.69 10.59
N ILE A 66 -6.76 2.55 10.80
CA ILE A 66 -5.56 2.27 10.02
C ILE A 66 -5.91 1.80 8.61
N SER A 67 -5.17 2.31 7.63
CA SER A 67 -5.17 1.76 6.29
C SER A 67 -4.16 0.60 6.19
N LEU A 68 -4.59 -0.50 5.60
CA LEU A 68 -3.80 -1.71 5.43
C LEU A 68 -3.94 -2.19 4.00
N SER A 69 -2.83 -2.53 3.35
CA SER A 69 -2.82 -3.18 2.04
C SER A 69 -1.99 -4.45 2.07
N TYR A 70 -2.47 -5.48 1.40
CA TYR A 70 -1.83 -6.78 1.31
C TYR A 70 -1.63 -7.19 -0.15
N LEU A 71 -0.38 -7.45 -0.53
CA LEU A 71 -0.01 -8.07 -1.78
C LEU A 71 0.21 -9.56 -1.55
N ALA A 72 -0.73 -10.38 -1.96
CA ALA A 72 -0.56 -11.83 -2.02
C ALA A 72 0.33 -12.23 -3.20
N GLN A 73 0.97 -13.40 -3.11
CA GLN A 73 1.89 -13.91 -4.14
C GLN A 73 1.29 -13.92 -5.56
N ASP A 74 -0.02 -14.18 -5.68
CA ASP A 74 -0.74 -14.22 -6.95
C ASP A 74 -1.73 -13.07 -7.11
N SER A 75 -1.48 -11.94 -6.45
CA SER A 75 -2.36 -10.78 -6.54
C SER A 75 -2.50 -10.30 -7.98
N ARG A 76 -3.73 -10.31 -8.45
CA ARG A 76 -4.14 -9.73 -9.73
C ARG A 76 -5.38 -8.92 -9.49
N PHE A 77 -5.57 -7.89 -10.25
CA PHE A 77 -6.84 -7.19 -10.24
C PHE A 77 -7.37 -7.04 -11.66
N GLU A 78 -8.69 -7.08 -11.76
CA GLU A 78 -9.41 -6.89 -13.00
C GLU A 78 -9.97 -5.47 -13.02
N SER A 79 -9.74 -4.77 -14.11
CA SER A 79 -10.27 -3.44 -14.32
C SER A 79 -10.38 -3.18 -15.83
N GLU A 80 -11.42 -2.46 -16.23
CA GLU A 80 -11.59 -1.98 -17.60
C GLU A 80 -10.84 -0.68 -17.88
N ASN A 81 -10.22 -0.12 -16.84
CA ASN A 81 -9.46 1.12 -16.93
C ASN A 81 -8.14 0.93 -17.66
N THR A 82 -7.58 2.03 -18.12
CA THR A 82 -6.17 2.07 -18.52
C THR A 82 -5.26 2.04 -17.30
N ILE A 83 -3.99 1.74 -17.50
CA ILE A 83 -2.97 1.76 -16.44
C ILE A 83 -2.99 3.11 -15.72
N TYR A 84 -2.98 4.22 -16.48
CA TYR A 84 -2.89 5.56 -15.89
C TYR A 84 -4.18 5.96 -15.17
N ASP A 85 -5.35 5.65 -15.74
CA ASP A 85 -6.63 5.94 -15.10
C ASP A 85 -6.80 5.19 -13.78
N GLU A 86 -6.34 3.94 -13.73
CA GLU A 86 -6.37 3.15 -12.49
C GLU A 86 -5.52 3.77 -11.38
N MET A 87 -4.35 4.29 -11.74
CA MET A 87 -3.50 5.00 -10.78
C MET A 87 -4.10 6.33 -10.34
N LEU A 88 -4.80 7.03 -11.24
CA LEU A 88 -5.51 8.27 -10.92
C LEU A 88 -6.65 8.05 -9.92
N HIS A 89 -7.30 6.88 -9.93
CA HIS A 89 -8.38 6.57 -8.98
C HIS A 89 -7.93 6.56 -7.52
N VAL A 90 -6.65 6.30 -7.25
CA VAL A 90 -6.07 6.42 -5.88
C VAL A 90 -6.27 7.84 -5.33
N PHE A 91 -6.35 8.83 -6.21
CA PHE A 91 -6.42 10.26 -5.86
C PHE A 91 -7.79 10.90 -6.18
N ASP A 92 -8.85 10.12 -6.27
CA ASP A 92 -10.19 10.64 -6.61
C ASP A 92 -10.68 11.72 -5.64
N ASP A 93 -10.32 11.61 -4.36
CA ASP A 93 -10.66 12.63 -3.36
C ASP A 93 -9.90 13.93 -3.62
N LEU A 94 -8.62 13.87 -3.92
CA LEU A 94 -7.82 15.04 -4.29
C LEU A 94 -8.32 15.68 -5.58
N ARG A 95 -8.66 14.89 -6.58
CA ARG A 95 -9.20 15.37 -7.86
C ARG A 95 -10.57 16.05 -7.68
N ARG A 96 -11.40 15.56 -6.78
CA ARG A 96 -12.66 16.22 -6.40
C ARG A 96 -12.38 17.57 -5.72
N THR A 97 -11.43 17.59 -4.78
CA THR A 97 -11.03 18.83 -4.10
C THR A 97 -10.45 19.84 -5.09
N GLU A 98 -9.63 19.43 -6.04
CA GLU A 98 -9.10 20.30 -7.09
C GLU A 98 -10.20 20.94 -7.91
N LYS A 99 -11.20 20.17 -8.34
CA LYS A 99 -12.37 20.70 -9.07
C LYS A 99 -13.16 21.70 -8.22
N GLN A 100 -13.29 21.43 -6.92
CA GLN A 100 -13.97 22.35 -6.00
C GLN A 100 -13.20 23.67 -5.86
N LEU A 101 -11.88 23.60 -5.73
CA LEU A 101 -11.03 24.81 -5.67
C LEU A 101 -11.18 25.66 -6.94
N ARG A 102 -11.13 25.04 -8.12
CA ARG A 102 -11.36 25.74 -9.40
C ARG A 102 -12.75 26.38 -9.50
N GLN A 103 -13.77 25.71 -8.99
CA GLN A 103 -15.12 26.26 -8.94
C GLN A 103 -15.19 27.48 -8.02
N MET A 104 -14.55 27.40 -6.86
CA MET A 104 -14.47 28.54 -5.92
C MET A 104 -13.74 29.74 -6.52
N GLU A 105 -12.67 29.52 -7.30
CA GLU A 105 -11.95 30.57 -8.02
C GLU A 105 -12.86 31.33 -9.01
N LEU A 106 -13.71 30.58 -9.75
CA LEU A 106 -14.69 31.20 -10.64
C LEU A 106 -15.72 32.02 -9.86
N GLU A 107 -16.26 31.48 -8.77
CA GLU A 107 -17.23 32.16 -7.93
C GLU A 107 -16.70 33.42 -7.26
N MET A 108 -15.40 33.48 -6.95
CA MET A 108 -14.74 34.69 -6.41
C MET A 108 -14.82 35.88 -7.37
N GLY A 109 -14.82 35.61 -8.68
CA GLY A 109 -14.98 36.65 -9.69
C GLY A 109 -16.38 37.28 -9.74
N GLU A 110 -17.37 36.58 -9.17
CA GLU A 110 -18.78 37.01 -9.21
C GLU A 110 -19.29 37.60 -7.89
N LYS A 111 -18.55 37.38 -6.78
CA LYS A 111 -18.93 37.76 -5.42
C LYS A 111 -18.22 39.05 -4.96
N SER A 112 -18.80 39.74 -3.98
CA SER A 112 -18.20 40.93 -3.38
C SER A 112 -18.57 41.03 -1.89
N GLY A 113 -17.87 41.90 -1.16
CA GLY A 113 -18.14 42.17 0.27
C GLY A 113 -17.92 40.96 1.17
N GLU A 114 -18.83 40.76 2.14
CA GLU A 114 -18.72 39.68 3.14
C GLU A 114 -18.76 38.28 2.52
N ASP A 115 -19.55 38.06 1.48
CA ASP A 115 -19.63 36.77 0.79
C ASP A 115 -18.30 36.40 0.11
N LEU A 116 -17.62 37.37 -0.48
CA LEU A 116 -16.28 37.15 -1.03
C LEU A 116 -15.29 36.82 0.06
N ASN A 117 -15.26 37.58 1.18
CA ASN A 117 -14.35 37.33 2.28
C ASN A 117 -14.51 35.92 2.89
N LYS A 118 -15.76 35.47 3.05
CA LYS A 118 -16.06 34.13 3.52
C LYS A 118 -15.56 33.06 2.53
N LEU A 119 -15.83 33.24 1.24
CA LEU A 119 -15.41 32.31 0.18
C LEU A 119 -13.87 32.22 0.13
N MET A 120 -13.16 33.34 0.25
CA MET A 120 -11.69 33.37 0.30
C MET A 120 -11.14 32.58 1.50
N SER A 121 -11.73 32.76 2.70
CA SER A 121 -11.33 32.01 3.89
C SER A 121 -11.55 30.51 3.75
N ASP A 122 -12.68 30.09 3.15
CA ASP A 122 -12.96 28.67 2.88
C ASP A 122 -12.01 28.09 1.82
N TYR A 123 -11.68 28.89 0.79
CA TYR A 123 -10.70 28.50 -0.23
C TYR A 123 -9.30 28.31 0.36
N ASP A 124 -8.83 29.24 1.17
CA ASP A 124 -7.51 29.16 1.80
C ASP A 124 -7.38 27.89 2.66
N ARG A 125 -8.41 27.59 3.45
CA ARG A 125 -8.43 26.36 4.26
C ARG A 125 -8.43 25.11 3.39
N LEU A 126 -9.26 25.06 2.35
CA LEU A 126 -9.36 23.91 1.46
C LEU A 126 -8.08 23.72 0.64
N SER A 127 -7.50 24.82 0.15
CA SER A 127 -6.24 24.81 -0.60
C SER A 127 -5.06 24.33 0.27
N GLU A 128 -4.99 24.76 1.53
CA GLU A 128 -3.96 24.29 2.45
C GLU A 128 -4.11 22.78 2.74
N ASN A 129 -5.33 22.28 2.96
CA ASN A 129 -5.59 20.86 3.13
C ASN A 129 -5.21 20.05 1.87
N PHE A 130 -5.55 20.58 0.69
CA PHE A 130 -5.18 19.98 -0.60
C PHE A 130 -3.66 19.91 -0.77
N ARG A 131 -2.95 20.97 -0.44
CA ARG A 131 -1.49 21.02 -0.47
C ARG A 131 -0.86 20.00 0.47
N GLN A 132 -1.33 19.93 1.73
CA GLN A 132 -0.82 18.99 2.74
C GLN A 132 -1.08 17.53 2.37
N ALA A 133 -2.18 17.24 1.69
CA ALA A 133 -2.53 15.91 1.18
C ALA A 133 -1.78 15.53 -0.11
N GLY A 134 -0.89 16.37 -0.63
CA GLY A 134 -0.11 16.10 -1.83
C GLY A 134 -0.82 16.44 -3.14
N GLY A 135 -1.84 17.30 -3.10
CA GLY A 135 -2.65 17.65 -4.26
C GLY A 135 -1.86 18.25 -5.44
N PHE A 136 -0.72 18.85 -5.19
CA PHE A 136 0.15 19.39 -6.24
C PHE A 136 1.22 18.40 -6.73
N THR A 137 1.35 17.23 -6.10
CA THR A 137 2.42 16.27 -6.41
C THR A 137 1.92 14.90 -6.85
N TYR A 138 0.64 14.58 -6.72
CA TYR A 138 0.12 13.23 -6.97
C TYR A 138 0.37 12.74 -8.40
N GLU A 139 0.32 13.61 -9.42
CA GLU A 139 0.64 13.21 -10.79
C GLU A 139 2.13 12.85 -10.94
N ALA A 140 3.02 13.59 -10.29
CA ALA A 140 4.45 13.28 -10.26
C ALA A 140 4.71 11.96 -9.51
N ASP A 141 3.99 11.70 -8.42
CA ASP A 141 4.05 10.43 -7.68
C ASP A 141 3.62 9.25 -8.56
N ILE A 142 2.52 9.39 -9.32
CA ILE A 142 2.07 8.37 -10.30
C ILE A 142 3.16 8.09 -11.32
N ARG A 143 3.72 9.12 -11.95
CA ARG A 143 4.77 8.98 -12.96
C ARG A 143 6.02 8.30 -12.39
N ALA A 144 6.45 8.72 -11.21
CA ALA A 144 7.63 8.15 -10.55
C ALA A 144 7.46 6.65 -10.26
N ILE A 145 6.30 6.26 -9.74
CA ILE A 145 6.01 4.85 -9.43
C ILE A 145 5.87 4.02 -10.71
N LEU A 146 5.12 4.49 -11.72
CA LEU A 146 4.97 3.78 -12.99
C LEU A 146 6.32 3.55 -13.67
N ASN A 147 7.16 4.59 -13.73
CA ASN A 147 8.51 4.48 -14.29
C ASN A 147 9.38 3.52 -13.48
N GLY A 148 9.30 3.55 -12.15
CA GLY A 148 10.02 2.62 -11.26
C GLY A 148 9.68 1.15 -11.54
N PHE A 149 8.43 0.88 -11.88
CA PHE A 149 7.95 -0.46 -12.28
C PHE A 149 8.03 -0.72 -13.79
N LYS A 150 8.72 0.15 -14.56
CA LYS A 150 8.92 0.02 -16.01
C LYS A 150 7.62 -0.02 -16.82
N PHE A 151 6.64 0.77 -16.40
CA PHE A 151 5.50 1.13 -17.23
C PHE A 151 5.80 2.47 -17.88
N ASP A 152 6.38 2.43 -19.09
CA ASP A 152 6.69 3.64 -19.84
C ASP A 152 5.41 4.38 -20.28
N GLU A 153 5.53 5.66 -20.64
CA GLU A 153 4.39 6.49 -21.05
C GLU A 153 3.60 5.90 -22.23
N SER A 154 4.27 5.16 -23.12
CA SER A 154 3.62 4.46 -24.23
C SER A 154 2.64 3.38 -23.79
N MET A 155 2.82 2.83 -22.58
CA MET A 155 1.96 1.79 -22.02
C MET A 155 0.78 2.35 -21.20
N TRP A 156 0.81 3.62 -20.81
CA TRP A 156 -0.15 4.15 -19.86
C TRP A 156 -1.61 4.11 -20.31
N GLN A 157 -1.83 4.13 -21.63
CA GLN A 157 -3.16 4.03 -22.24
C GLN A 157 -3.58 2.58 -22.54
N MET A 158 -2.72 1.58 -22.23
CA MET A 158 -3.11 0.18 -22.34
C MET A 158 -4.15 -0.17 -21.28
N LYS A 159 -5.11 -1.00 -21.64
CA LYS A 159 -6.07 -1.54 -20.67
C LYS A 159 -5.40 -2.56 -19.77
N ILE A 160 -5.80 -2.58 -18.51
CA ILE A 160 -5.30 -3.55 -17.51
C ILE A 160 -5.58 -4.99 -17.95
N ALA A 161 -6.71 -5.22 -18.61
CA ALA A 161 -7.07 -6.54 -19.16
C ALA A 161 -6.08 -7.07 -20.23
N GLU A 162 -5.28 -6.20 -20.84
CA GLU A 162 -4.26 -6.56 -21.85
C GLU A 162 -2.91 -6.94 -21.24
N LEU A 163 -2.73 -6.73 -19.94
CA LEU A 163 -1.47 -6.98 -19.25
C LEU A 163 -1.22 -8.48 -19.07
N SER A 164 0.04 -8.89 -19.20
CA SER A 164 0.47 -10.21 -18.76
C SER A 164 0.28 -10.37 -17.24
N GLY A 165 0.23 -11.61 -16.75
CA GLY A 165 0.10 -11.86 -15.31
C GLY A 165 1.16 -11.15 -14.47
N GLY A 166 2.44 -11.20 -14.89
CA GLY A 166 3.53 -10.51 -14.20
C GLY A 166 3.42 -8.98 -14.26
N GLN A 167 2.95 -8.41 -15.38
CA GLN A 167 2.68 -6.98 -15.46
C GLN A 167 1.52 -6.57 -14.55
N ASN A 168 0.47 -7.36 -14.49
CA ASN A 168 -0.67 -7.09 -13.62
C ASN A 168 -0.26 -7.10 -12.13
N THR A 169 0.53 -8.10 -11.69
CA THR A 169 1.07 -8.16 -10.32
C THR A 169 1.97 -6.95 -10.02
N ARG A 170 2.83 -6.55 -10.96
CA ARG A 170 3.65 -5.33 -10.81
C ARG A 170 2.80 -4.07 -10.67
N LEU A 171 1.74 -3.95 -11.47
CA LEU A 171 0.83 -2.80 -11.38
C LEU A 171 0.05 -2.79 -10.06
N ALA A 172 -0.37 -3.98 -9.57
CA ALA A 172 -1.00 -4.10 -8.25
C ALA A 172 -0.09 -3.60 -7.13
N LEU A 173 1.19 -4.01 -7.15
CA LEU A 173 2.19 -3.51 -6.21
C LEU A 173 2.39 -1.99 -6.35
N ALA A 174 2.54 -1.48 -7.58
CA ALA A 174 2.67 -0.05 -7.84
C ALA A 174 1.51 0.76 -7.25
N LYS A 175 0.27 0.29 -7.44
CA LYS A 175 -0.93 0.93 -6.87
C LYS A 175 -0.91 0.93 -5.35
N MET A 176 -0.57 -0.19 -4.71
CA MET A 176 -0.47 -0.26 -3.25
C MET A 176 0.56 0.70 -2.67
N LEU A 177 1.71 0.85 -3.32
CA LEU A 177 2.73 1.81 -2.92
C LEU A 177 2.25 3.25 -3.06
N LEU A 178 1.46 3.53 -4.09
CA LEU A 178 0.89 4.86 -4.32
C LEU A 178 -0.16 5.23 -3.27
N GLU A 179 -0.94 4.27 -2.78
CA GLU A 179 -1.93 4.43 -1.71
C GLU A 179 -1.29 4.80 -0.37
N LYS A 180 -0.02 4.48 -0.16
CA LYS A 180 0.76 4.76 1.06
C LYS A 180 0.03 4.32 2.36
N PRO A 181 -0.43 3.06 2.49
CA PRO A 181 -1.14 2.60 3.68
C PRO A 181 -0.29 2.70 4.96
N ASN A 182 -0.94 2.73 6.12
CA ASN A 182 -0.25 2.72 7.42
C ASN A 182 0.52 1.42 7.66
N LEU A 183 -0.02 0.29 7.17
CA LEU A 183 0.63 -1.02 7.19
C LEU A 183 0.58 -1.65 5.80
N LEU A 184 1.74 -1.90 5.23
CA LEU A 184 1.91 -2.58 3.97
C LEU A 184 2.45 -4.00 4.22
N VAL A 185 1.71 -5.01 3.74
CA VAL A 185 2.06 -6.43 3.89
C VAL A 185 2.35 -6.99 2.51
N LEU A 186 3.56 -7.50 2.31
CA LEU A 186 4.07 -7.97 1.02
C LEU A 186 4.48 -9.44 1.09
N ASP A 187 3.85 -10.29 0.28
CA ASP A 187 4.20 -11.70 0.14
C ASP A 187 4.91 -11.93 -1.20
N GLU A 188 6.23 -12.18 -1.14
CA GLU A 188 7.14 -12.37 -2.28
C GLU A 188 7.08 -11.24 -3.32
N PRO A 189 7.25 -9.95 -2.91
CA PRO A 189 7.08 -8.81 -3.81
C PRO A 189 8.15 -8.72 -4.91
N THR A 190 9.26 -9.42 -4.75
CA THR A 190 10.36 -9.44 -5.74
C THR A 190 10.13 -10.42 -6.88
N ASN A 191 9.13 -11.31 -6.77
CA ASN A 191 8.80 -12.23 -7.84
C ASN A 191 8.41 -11.49 -9.11
N HIS A 192 8.91 -11.95 -10.24
CA HIS A 192 8.67 -11.35 -11.56
C HIS A 192 9.22 -9.93 -11.76
N LEU A 193 10.09 -9.44 -10.86
CA LEU A 193 10.80 -8.18 -11.00
C LEU A 193 12.23 -8.42 -11.55
N ASP A 194 12.68 -7.53 -12.40
CA ASP A 194 14.08 -7.48 -12.80
C ASP A 194 14.92 -6.73 -11.74
N ILE A 195 16.23 -6.88 -11.83
CA ILE A 195 17.19 -6.34 -10.85
C ILE A 195 17.06 -4.82 -10.66
N GLU A 196 16.78 -4.06 -11.72
CA GLU A 196 16.66 -2.62 -11.63
C GLU A 196 15.37 -2.22 -10.90
N THR A 197 14.28 -2.92 -11.19
CA THR A 197 12.99 -2.72 -10.48
C THR A 197 13.11 -3.11 -9.02
N ILE A 198 13.81 -4.21 -8.68
CA ILE A 198 14.08 -4.60 -7.29
C ILE A 198 14.88 -3.49 -6.59
N ALA A 199 15.95 -2.98 -7.20
CA ALA A 199 16.75 -1.91 -6.61
C ALA A 199 15.94 -0.63 -6.38
N TRP A 200 15.04 -0.29 -7.31
CA TRP A 200 14.12 0.83 -7.13
C TRP A 200 13.16 0.59 -5.97
N LEU A 201 12.56 -0.60 -5.89
CA LEU A 201 11.63 -0.98 -4.82
C LEU A 201 12.31 -0.95 -3.44
N GLU A 202 13.53 -1.48 -3.32
CA GLU A 202 14.35 -1.39 -2.11
C GLU A 202 14.48 0.06 -1.62
N ASN A 203 14.91 0.95 -2.52
CA ASN A 203 15.08 2.37 -2.19
C ASN A 203 13.76 3.03 -1.78
N TYR A 204 12.64 2.68 -2.43
CA TYR A 204 11.33 3.17 -2.06
C TYR A 204 10.92 2.70 -0.66
N LEU A 205 11.05 1.39 -0.39
CA LEU A 205 10.64 0.79 0.88
C LEU A 205 11.51 1.23 2.07
N VAL A 206 12.81 1.46 1.87
CA VAL A 206 13.70 2.03 2.91
C VAL A 206 13.19 3.38 3.39
N ASN A 207 12.62 4.19 2.51
CA ASN A 207 12.09 5.53 2.81
C ASN A 207 10.57 5.54 3.08
N TYR A 208 9.94 4.37 3.11
CA TYR A 208 8.50 4.26 3.33
C TYR A 208 8.10 4.76 4.71
N SER A 209 7.06 5.57 4.79
CA SER A 209 6.64 6.23 6.05
C SER A 209 5.81 5.33 6.98
N GLY A 210 5.13 4.33 6.44
CA GLY A 210 4.33 3.35 7.18
C GLY A 210 5.12 2.16 7.68
N ALA A 211 4.45 1.23 8.37
CA ALA A 211 5.00 -0.05 8.75
C ALA A 211 5.00 -1.05 7.58
N LEU A 212 5.92 -1.99 7.59
CA LEU A 212 6.08 -3.05 6.60
C LEU A 212 6.14 -4.42 7.27
N ILE A 213 5.44 -5.39 6.70
CA ILE A 213 5.68 -6.82 6.95
C ILE A 213 5.96 -7.46 5.59
N ILE A 214 7.09 -8.12 5.45
CA ILE A 214 7.55 -8.67 4.17
C ILE A 214 7.94 -10.13 4.34
N VAL A 215 7.46 -10.97 3.43
CA VAL A 215 7.96 -12.32 3.18
C VAL A 215 8.73 -12.28 1.87
N SER A 216 9.97 -12.74 1.84
CA SER A 216 10.74 -12.93 0.62
C SER A 216 11.79 -14.03 0.79
N HIS A 217 12.14 -14.68 -0.31
CA HIS A 217 13.29 -15.58 -0.40
C HIS A 217 14.59 -14.84 -0.73
N ASP A 218 14.49 -13.58 -1.15
CA ASP A 218 15.64 -12.73 -1.44
C ASP A 218 16.21 -12.12 -0.14
N ARG A 219 17.28 -12.70 0.38
CA ARG A 219 17.93 -12.26 1.62
C ARG A 219 18.54 -10.86 1.48
N TYR A 220 19.08 -10.51 0.31
CA TYR A 220 19.67 -9.18 0.08
C TYR A 220 18.61 -8.09 0.14
N PHE A 221 17.44 -8.37 -0.43
CA PHE A 221 16.29 -7.50 -0.35
C PHE A 221 15.83 -7.31 1.11
N LEU A 222 15.66 -8.40 1.85
CA LEU A 222 15.26 -8.33 3.26
C LEU A 222 16.27 -7.59 4.12
N ASP A 223 17.57 -7.84 3.96
CA ASP A 223 18.65 -7.21 4.75
C ASP A 223 18.68 -5.68 4.53
N LYS A 224 18.27 -5.20 3.35
CA LYS A 224 18.21 -3.77 3.06
C LYS A 224 16.94 -3.11 3.63
N VAL A 225 15.80 -3.78 3.54
CA VAL A 225 14.50 -3.17 3.81
C VAL A 225 14.04 -3.40 5.24
N ALA A 226 14.33 -4.57 5.84
CA ALA A 226 13.86 -4.93 7.17
C ALA A 226 14.86 -4.56 8.26
N THR A 227 14.33 -4.22 9.44
CA THR A 227 15.12 -3.96 10.66
C THR A 227 14.82 -4.98 11.76
N ILE A 228 13.73 -5.72 11.61
CA ILE A 228 13.28 -6.77 12.54
C ILE A 228 13.08 -8.04 11.73
N THR A 229 13.60 -9.15 12.23
CA THR A 229 13.38 -10.48 11.63
C THR A 229 12.59 -11.35 12.60
N LEU A 230 11.48 -11.88 12.12
CA LEU A 230 10.66 -12.86 12.83
C LEU A 230 10.77 -14.19 12.12
N ASP A 231 11.18 -15.22 12.86
CA ASP A 231 11.30 -16.58 12.33
C ASP A 231 10.09 -17.42 12.75
N LEU A 232 9.32 -17.87 11.76
CA LEU A 232 8.21 -18.78 11.95
C LEU A 232 8.76 -20.21 11.94
N THR A 233 9.28 -20.63 13.09
CA THR A 233 9.74 -22.00 13.33
C THR A 233 8.67 -22.80 14.07
N LYS A 234 8.57 -24.09 13.73
CA LYS A 234 7.75 -25.02 14.50
C LYS A 234 8.42 -25.37 15.81
#